data_32ee60ae8539dbe3188076c9b874a1cb
#
_entry.id   32ee60ae8539dbe3188076c9b874a1cb
#
_cell.length_a   1.000
_cell.length_b   1.000
_cell.length_c   1.000
_cell.angle_alpha   90.00
_cell.angle_beta   90.00
_cell.angle_gamma   90.00
#
_symmetry.space_group_name_H-M   'P 1'
#
loop_
_entity.id
_entity.type
_entity.pdbx_description
1 polymer ?
#
loop_
_entity_poly.entity_id
_entity_poly.type
_entity_poly.pdbx_seq_one_letter_code
_entity_poly.pdbx_strand_id
1 'polypeptide(L)'
;MTYNYNLKANKNGYVPFLFIAAIVLGALSTFLFLSTTAAVIITVLAVWAAVKMSFSLRKILSSRIETYTEGFNVFLSDGTKLEFEYKLITHAGLITNTNFVFAYEESLDRIVQLPKVFINFEDFVEELKENTTCYKDYTLEEGQTIIDWLKADLGITEKEEDSDNEISETTSDNAETENPKIDNTSENEEN
;
A
#
# COMPACT_ATOMS: atom_id res chain seq x y z
N MET A 1 4.91 -22.21 -11.54
CA MET A 1 4.22 -22.63 -10.28
C MET A 1 3.34 -21.53 -9.74
N THR A 2 2.47 -21.79 -8.75
CA THR A 2 1.64 -20.75 -8.13
C THR A 2 1.75 -20.83 -6.61
N TYR A 3 2.18 -19.72 -6.00
CA TYR A 3 2.36 -19.59 -4.56
C TYR A 3 1.26 -18.67 -4.01
N ASN A 4 0.30 -19.25 -3.30
CA ASN A 4 -0.84 -18.51 -2.75
C ASN A 4 -0.53 -17.98 -1.36
N TYR A 5 -1.19 -16.89 -0.99
CA TYR A 5 -1.11 -16.32 0.35
C TYR A 5 -1.53 -17.34 1.42
N ASN A 6 -0.70 -17.50 2.45
CA ASN A 6 -0.92 -18.44 3.54
C ASN A 6 -1.31 -17.69 4.83
N LEU A 7 -2.61 -17.71 5.13
CA LEU A 7 -3.12 -17.05 6.33
C LEU A 7 -2.50 -17.59 7.63
N LYS A 8 -2.15 -18.89 7.66
CA LYS A 8 -1.58 -19.54 8.85
C LYS A 8 -0.13 -19.14 9.11
N ALA A 9 0.62 -18.77 8.08
CA ALA A 9 1.99 -18.32 8.21
C ALA A 9 2.09 -16.89 8.79
N ASN A 10 1.04 -16.09 8.64
CA ASN A 10 0.97 -14.77 9.23
C ASN A 10 0.48 -14.88 10.68
N LYS A 11 1.35 -14.58 11.67
CA LYS A 11 1.00 -14.63 13.10
C LYS A 11 -0.26 -13.85 13.45
N ASN A 12 -0.53 -12.78 12.73
CA ASN A 12 -1.69 -11.91 12.93
C ASN A 12 -2.80 -12.13 11.89
N GLY A 13 -2.71 -13.17 11.07
CA GLY A 13 -3.64 -13.42 9.96
C GLY A 13 -5.10 -13.62 10.41
N TYR A 14 -5.31 -14.11 11.62
CA TYR A 14 -6.65 -14.31 12.18
C TYR A 14 -7.23 -13.08 12.87
N VAL A 15 -6.40 -12.07 13.20
CA VAL A 15 -6.84 -10.87 13.93
C VAL A 15 -8.01 -10.17 13.23
N PRO A 16 -8.01 -9.93 11.91
CA PRO A 16 -9.15 -9.30 11.25
C PRO A 16 -10.47 -10.09 11.39
N PHE A 17 -10.41 -11.43 11.40
CA PHE A 17 -11.59 -12.26 11.59
C PHE A 17 -12.15 -12.16 13.01
N LEU A 18 -11.25 -12.07 14.01
CA LEU A 18 -11.66 -11.83 15.39
C LEU A 18 -12.30 -10.45 15.56
N PHE A 19 -11.79 -9.43 14.87
CA PHE A 19 -12.40 -8.10 14.86
C PHE A 19 -13.80 -8.12 14.24
N ILE A 20 -13.98 -8.78 13.11
CA ILE A 20 -15.30 -8.94 12.48
C ILE A 20 -16.27 -9.63 13.44
N ALA A 21 -15.84 -10.73 14.07
CA ALA A 21 -16.67 -11.45 15.03
C ALA A 21 -17.03 -10.57 16.24
N ALA A 22 -16.06 -9.81 16.79
CA ALA A 22 -16.29 -8.90 17.90
C ALA A 22 -17.27 -7.77 17.54
N ILE A 23 -17.18 -7.20 16.34
CA ILE A 23 -18.10 -6.17 15.84
C ILE A 23 -19.53 -6.74 15.78
N VAL A 24 -19.70 -7.94 15.22
CA VAL A 24 -21.02 -8.58 15.09
C VAL A 24 -21.61 -8.93 16.46
N LEU A 25 -20.82 -9.52 17.35
CA LEU A 25 -21.26 -9.86 18.71
C LEU A 25 -21.58 -8.59 19.53
N GLY A 26 -20.75 -7.55 19.40
CA GLY A 26 -21.00 -6.26 20.04
C GLY A 26 -22.32 -5.64 19.57
N ALA A 27 -22.57 -5.65 18.25
CA ALA A 27 -23.82 -5.13 17.69
C ALA A 27 -25.06 -5.93 18.20
N LEU A 28 -24.97 -7.24 18.26
CA LEU A 28 -26.06 -8.07 18.79
C LEU A 28 -26.33 -7.80 20.28
N SER A 29 -25.30 -7.55 21.08
CA SER A 29 -25.47 -7.24 22.51
C SER A 29 -26.21 -5.90 22.75
N THR A 30 -26.19 -4.95 21.79
CA THR A 30 -26.89 -3.67 21.94
C THR A 30 -28.42 -3.83 22.10
N PHE A 31 -28.98 -4.90 21.55
CA PHE A 31 -30.42 -5.17 21.70
C PHE A 31 -30.83 -5.47 23.15
N LEU A 32 -29.87 -5.86 24.02
CA LEU A 32 -30.09 -6.12 25.42
C LEU A 32 -30.13 -4.86 26.30
N PHE A 33 -29.43 -3.79 25.84
CA PHE A 33 -29.17 -2.61 26.67
C PHE A 33 -29.72 -1.30 26.11
N LEU A 34 -30.04 -1.24 24.80
CA LEU A 34 -30.49 -0.01 24.14
C LEU A 34 -31.92 -0.12 23.62
N SER A 35 -32.50 1.05 23.30
CA SER A 35 -33.79 1.09 22.60
C SER A 35 -33.67 0.41 21.22
N THR A 36 -34.76 -0.25 20.79
CA THR A 36 -34.80 -0.99 19.52
C THR A 36 -34.31 -0.17 18.33
N THR A 37 -34.66 1.12 18.26
CA THR A 37 -34.23 2.01 17.17
C THR A 37 -32.72 2.22 17.17
N ALA A 38 -32.12 2.49 18.33
CA ALA A 38 -30.66 2.66 18.44
C ALA A 38 -29.92 1.36 18.13
N ALA A 39 -30.41 0.22 18.61
CA ALA A 39 -29.83 -1.09 18.33
C ALA A 39 -29.84 -1.41 16.83
N VAL A 40 -30.92 -1.10 16.11
CA VAL A 40 -31.01 -1.30 14.65
C VAL A 40 -29.96 -0.45 13.92
N ILE A 41 -29.83 0.85 14.26
CA ILE A 41 -28.83 1.72 13.62
C ILE A 41 -27.41 1.18 13.83
N ILE A 42 -27.06 0.81 15.06
CA ILE A 42 -25.75 0.28 15.38
C ILE A 42 -25.48 -1.03 14.61
N THR A 43 -26.49 -1.90 14.52
CA THR A 43 -26.37 -3.17 13.79
C THR A 43 -26.13 -2.93 12.29
N VAL A 44 -26.84 -2.00 11.67
CA VAL A 44 -26.63 -1.64 10.26
C VAL A 44 -25.22 -1.14 10.03
N LEU A 45 -24.72 -0.24 10.88
CA LEU A 45 -23.34 0.25 10.80
C LEU A 45 -22.30 -0.85 11.00
N ALA A 46 -22.52 -1.75 11.95
CA ALA A 46 -21.65 -2.89 12.23
C ALA A 46 -21.58 -3.86 11.03
N VAL A 47 -22.74 -4.19 10.43
CA VAL A 47 -22.80 -5.02 9.23
C VAL A 47 -22.06 -4.35 8.06
N TRP A 48 -22.26 -3.06 7.85
CA TRP A 48 -21.54 -2.33 6.80
C TRP A 48 -20.03 -2.35 7.02
N ALA A 49 -19.55 -2.13 8.24
CA ALA A 49 -18.14 -2.21 8.61
C ALA A 49 -17.57 -3.62 8.39
N ALA A 50 -18.29 -4.66 8.82
CA ALA A 50 -17.91 -6.05 8.64
C ALA A 50 -17.81 -6.43 7.15
N VAL A 51 -18.73 -5.97 6.32
CA VAL A 51 -18.72 -6.17 4.87
C VAL A 51 -17.49 -5.51 4.24
N LYS A 52 -17.23 -4.23 4.54
CA LYS A 52 -16.02 -3.54 4.05
C LYS A 52 -14.73 -4.26 4.44
N MET A 53 -14.65 -4.68 5.69
CA MET A 53 -13.47 -5.39 6.20
C MET A 53 -13.29 -6.76 5.52
N SER A 54 -14.39 -7.47 5.24
CA SER A 54 -14.38 -8.73 4.51
C SER A 54 -13.87 -8.56 3.07
N PHE A 55 -14.26 -7.49 2.38
CA PHE A 55 -13.73 -7.19 1.05
C PHE A 55 -12.23 -6.89 1.07
N SER A 56 -11.74 -6.14 2.06
CA SER A 56 -10.30 -5.89 2.22
C SER A 56 -9.51 -7.17 2.47
N LEU A 57 -10.03 -8.07 3.32
CA LEU A 57 -9.43 -9.38 3.57
C LEU A 57 -9.39 -10.23 2.30
N ARG A 58 -10.47 -10.24 1.53
CA ARG A 58 -10.52 -10.99 0.27
C ARG A 58 -9.45 -10.52 -0.71
N LYS A 59 -9.20 -9.22 -0.78
CA LYS A 59 -8.11 -8.66 -1.59
C LYS A 59 -6.75 -9.16 -1.14
N ILE A 60 -6.46 -9.13 0.17
CA ILE A 60 -5.19 -9.63 0.71
C ILE A 60 -5.01 -11.12 0.40
N LEU A 61 -6.07 -11.92 0.58
CA LEU A 61 -6.04 -13.35 0.30
C LEU A 61 -5.91 -13.67 -1.21
N SER A 62 -6.20 -12.72 -2.08
CA SER A 62 -6.02 -12.88 -3.53
C SER A 62 -4.58 -12.66 -3.99
N SER A 63 -3.71 -12.16 -3.12
CA SER A 63 -2.29 -11.99 -3.41
C SER A 63 -1.64 -13.35 -3.69
N ARG A 64 -0.89 -13.45 -4.78
CA ARG A 64 -0.20 -14.67 -5.17
C ARG A 64 1.03 -14.37 -6.01
N ILE A 65 1.93 -15.32 -6.07
CA ILE A 65 3.09 -15.31 -6.96
C ILE A 65 2.89 -16.44 -7.97
N GLU A 66 3.06 -16.16 -9.24
CA GLU A 66 3.00 -17.14 -10.32
C GLU A 66 4.34 -17.14 -11.04
N THR A 67 5.08 -18.26 -11.00
CA THR A 67 6.37 -18.40 -11.69
C THR A 67 6.18 -19.10 -13.02
N TYR A 68 7.02 -18.73 -13.98
CA TYR A 68 7.15 -19.31 -15.31
C TYR A 68 8.63 -19.42 -15.68
N THR A 69 8.95 -20.01 -16.79
CA THR A 69 10.33 -20.37 -17.18
C THR A 69 11.31 -19.18 -17.18
N GLU A 70 10.83 -17.99 -17.56
CA GLU A 70 11.68 -16.81 -17.75
C GLU A 70 11.56 -15.78 -16.62
N GLY A 71 10.62 -15.97 -15.67
CA GLY A 71 10.38 -15.00 -14.63
C GLY A 71 9.21 -15.34 -13.70
N PHE A 72 8.65 -14.32 -13.06
CA PHE A 72 7.49 -14.45 -12.19
C PHE A 72 6.59 -13.22 -12.20
N ASN A 73 5.33 -13.45 -11.91
CA ASN A 73 4.32 -12.41 -11.71
C ASN A 73 3.94 -12.34 -10.24
N VAL A 74 3.85 -11.15 -9.71
CA VAL A 74 3.33 -10.88 -8.37
C VAL A 74 1.98 -10.18 -8.50
N PHE A 75 0.94 -10.79 -7.96
CA PHE A 75 -0.38 -10.18 -7.86
C PHE A 75 -0.55 -9.62 -6.47
N LEU A 76 -0.60 -8.29 -6.37
CA LEU A 76 -0.75 -7.57 -5.12
C LEU A 76 -2.22 -7.51 -4.69
N SER A 77 -2.45 -7.19 -3.43
CA SER A 77 -3.79 -7.09 -2.83
C SER A 77 -4.69 -6.01 -3.45
N ASP A 78 -4.12 -5.01 -4.08
CA ASP A 78 -4.84 -3.94 -4.80
C ASP A 78 -5.27 -4.32 -6.22
N GLY A 79 -4.83 -5.49 -6.70
CA GLY A 79 -5.08 -5.99 -8.04
C GLY A 79 -3.96 -5.67 -9.04
N THR A 80 -2.93 -4.96 -8.61
CA THR A 80 -1.76 -4.68 -9.44
C THR A 80 -1.01 -5.99 -9.75
N LYS A 81 -0.64 -6.16 -11.00
CA LYS A 81 0.26 -7.22 -11.47
C LYS A 81 1.63 -6.62 -11.72
N LEU A 82 2.64 -7.14 -11.06
CA LEU A 82 4.04 -6.86 -11.34
C LEU A 82 4.66 -8.07 -12.01
N GLU A 83 5.37 -7.86 -13.11
CA GLU A 83 6.02 -8.90 -13.89
C GLU A 83 7.53 -8.70 -13.84
N PHE A 84 8.28 -9.74 -13.49
CA PHE A 84 9.73 -9.75 -13.38
C PHE A 84 10.31 -10.86 -14.25
N GLU A 85 11.28 -10.51 -15.09
CA GLU A 85 12.09 -11.49 -15.81
C GLU A 85 13.38 -11.77 -15.04
N TYR A 86 13.72 -13.02 -14.78
CA TYR A 86 14.91 -13.40 -14.00
C TYR A 86 16.21 -12.75 -14.50
N LYS A 87 16.36 -12.67 -15.82
CA LYS A 87 17.57 -12.09 -16.46
C LYS A 87 17.70 -10.57 -16.31
N LEU A 88 16.59 -9.86 -16.01
CA LEU A 88 16.55 -8.40 -15.84
C LEU A 88 16.68 -7.98 -14.37
N ILE A 89 16.61 -8.94 -13.46
CA ILE A 89 16.77 -8.70 -12.03
C ILE A 89 18.25 -8.41 -11.76
N THR A 90 18.56 -7.23 -11.27
CA THR A 90 19.91 -6.80 -10.92
C THR A 90 20.26 -7.04 -9.46
N HIS A 91 19.24 -7.03 -8.57
CA HIS A 91 19.41 -7.32 -7.15
C HIS A 91 18.24 -8.19 -6.66
N ALA A 92 18.58 -9.27 -6.01
CA ALA A 92 17.59 -10.14 -5.36
C ALA A 92 18.18 -10.77 -4.10
N GLY A 93 17.34 -11.04 -3.11
CA GLY A 93 17.80 -11.74 -1.95
C GLY A 93 16.86 -11.74 -0.75
N LEU A 94 17.30 -12.46 0.28
CA LEU A 94 16.61 -12.53 1.56
C LEU A 94 17.15 -11.44 2.48
N ILE A 95 16.25 -10.66 3.06
CA ILE A 95 16.55 -9.72 4.14
C ILE A 95 16.41 -10.47 5.46
N THR A 96 17.56 -10.86 6.04
CA THR A 96 17.63 -11.81 7.15
C THR A 96 16.94 -11.36 8.43
N ASN A 97 16.98 -10.07 8.73
CA ASN A 97 16.37 -9.50 9.94
C ASN A 97 14.86 -9.25 9.84
N THR A 98 14.28 -9.25 8.65
CA THR A 98 12.84 -9.04 8.43
C THR A 98 12.12 -10.25 7.84
N ASN A 99 12.84 -11.25 7.35
CA ASN A 99 12.32 -12.41 6.61
C ASN A 99 11.49 -12.02 5.37
N PHE A 100 11.89 -10.94 4.70
CA PHE A 100 11.38 -10.58 3.38
C PHE A 100 12.37 -11.02 2.32
N VAL A 101 11.84 -11.46 1.18
CA VAL A 101 12.60 -11.59 -0.06
C VAL A 101 12.28 -10.41 -0.93
N PHE A 102 13.29 -9.83 -1.56
CA PHE A 102 13.10 -8.77 -2.53
C PHE A 102 13.70 -9.14 -3.87
N ALA A 103 13.16 -8.54 -4.90
CA ALA A 103 13.73 -8.52 -6.24
C ALA A 103 13.61 -7.10 -6.80
N TYR A 104 14.69 -6.63 -7.42
CA TYR A 104 14.80 -5.33 -8.03
C TYR A 104 15.26 -5.43 -9.47
N GLU A 105 14.56 -4.75 -10.34
CA GLU A 105 14.85 -4.61 -11.76
C GLU A 105 15.19 -3.15 -12.06
N GLU A 106 16.46 -2.89 -12.33
CA GLU A 106 16.99 -1.53 -12.54
C GLU A 106 16.42 -0.88 -13.80
N SER A 107 16.24 -1.66 -14.88
CA SER A 107 15.77 -1.15 -16.17
C SER A 107 14.41 -0.47 -16.13
N LEU A 108 13.55 -0.86 -15.22
CA LEU A 108 12.21 -0.32 -15.02
C LEU A 108 12.02 0.33 -13.65
N ASP A 109 13.10 0.45 -12.87
CA ASP A 109 13.09 0.96 -11.49
C ASP A 109 11.98 0.31 -10.65
N ARG A 110 11.88 -1.01 -10.75
CA ARG A 110 10.84 -1.78 -10.07
C ARG A 110 11.40 -2.63 -8.96
N ILE A 111 10.82 -2.49 -7.78
CA ILE A 111 11.12 -3.33 -6.62
C ILE A 111 9.87 -4.06 -6.15
N VAL A 112 10.04 -5.31 -5.73
CA VAL A 112 9.03 -6.05 -4.99
C VAL A 112 9.63 -6.60 -3.71
N GLN A 113 8.88 -6.50 -2.61
CA GLN A 113 9.22 -7.07 -1.32
C GLN A 113 8.14 -8.09 -0.95
N LEU A 114 8.53 -9.33 -0.79
CA LEU A 114 7.65 -10.47 -0.58
C LEU A 114 7.86 -11.02 0.83
N PRO A 115 6.88 -10.88 1.73
CA PRO A 115 6.96 -11.48 3.06
C PRO A 115 6.84 -13.01 2.97
N LYS A 116 7.43 -13.70 3.93
CA LYS A 116 7.37 -15.16 4.06
C LYS A 116 5.99 -15.65 4.52
N VAL A 117 4.95 -15.30 3.75
CA VAL A 117 3.54 -15.65 4.07
C VAL A 117 2.86 -16.45 2.96
N PHE A 118 3.59 -16.83 1.93
CA PHE A 118 3.05 -17.66 0.84
C PHE A 118 3.26 -19.14 1.13
N ILE A 119 2.39 -19.99 0.58
CA ILE A 119 2.54 -21.45 0.67
C ILE A 119 3.75 -21.83 -0.16
N ASN A 120 4.61 -22.71 0.38
CA ASN A 120 5.86 -23.16 -0.25
C ASN A 120 6.79 -21.99 -0.64
N PHE A 121 6.90 -20.99 0.23
CA PHE A 121 7.71 -19.80 -0.03
C PHE A 121 9.20 -20.14 -0.20
N GLU A 122 9.70 -21.18 0.50
CA GLU A 122 11.05 -21.67 0.36
C GLU A 122 11.34 -22.14 -1.06
N ASP A 123 10.41 -22.87 -1.69
CA ASP A 123 10.56 -23.35 -3.08
C ASP A 123 10.65 -22.16 -4.04
N PHE A 124 9.91 -21.08 -3.79
CA PHE A 124 10.04 -19.83 -4.58
C PHE A 124 11.43 -19.19 -4.39
N VAL A 125 11.94 -19.18 -3.17
CA VAL A 125 13.28 -18.64 -2.88
C VAL A 125 14.37 -19.46 -3.57
N GLU A 126 14.25 -20.78 -3.60
CA GLU A 126 15.17 -21.66 -4.32
C GLU A 126 15.08 -21.40 -5.83
N GLU A 127 13.88 -21.32 -6.38
CA GLU A 127 13.65 -20.99 -7.78
C GLU A 127 14.28 -19.64 -8.16
N LEU A 128 14.14 -18.61 -7.29
CA LEU A 128 14.76 -17.31 -7.48
C LEU A 128 16.29 -17.39 -7.45
N LYS A 129 16.86 -18.19 -6.52
CA LYS A 129 18.31 -18.42 -6.43
C LYS A 129 18.88 -19.10 -7.67
N GLU A 130 18.18 -20.09 -8.19
CA GLU A 130 18.63 -20.87 -9.33
C GLU A 130 18.59 -20.08 -10.64
N ASN A 131 17.61 -19.18 -10.76
CA ASN A 131 17.37 -18.45 -12.01
C ASN A 131 17.96 -17.02 -12.03
N THR A 132 18.46 -16.51 -10.89
CA THR A 132 19.12 -15.20 -10.82
C THR A 132 20.58 -15.34 -10.40
N THR A 133 21.49 -14.63 -11.08
CA THR A 133 22.93 -14.64 -10.75
C THR A 133 23.29 -13.66 -9.62
N CYS A 134 22.37 -12.78 -9.26
CA CYS A 134 22.58 -11.68 -8.32
C CYS A 134 22.02 -11.95 -6.91
N TYR A 135 21.52 -13.15 -6.65
CA TYR A 135 20.91 -13.47 -5.35
C TYR A 135 21.96 -13.46 -4.22
N LYS A 136 21.66 -12.71 -3.15
CA LYS A 136 22.49 -12.64 -1.93
C LYS A 136 21.58 -12.50 -0.70
N ASP A 137 22.12 -12.89 0.46
CA ASP A 137 21.47 -12.58 1.73
C ASP A 137 21.93 -11.20 2.20
N TYR A 138 20.99 -10.39 2.65
CA TYR A 138 21.20 -9.01 3.08
C TYR A 138 20.81 -8.84 4.55
N THR A 139 21.59 -8.03 5.26
CA THR A 139 21.26 -7.62 6.62
C THR A 139 21.19 -6.10 6.61
N LEU A 140 20.02 -5.54 6.86
CA LEU A 140 19.82 -4.10 6.92
C LEU A 140 20.21 -3.58 8.30
N GLU A 141 20.70 -2.35 8.37
CA GLU A 141 20.92 -1.65 9.64
C GLU A 141 19.59 -1.31 10.31
N GLU A 142 19.62 -1.02 11.61
CA GLU A 142 18.41 -0.64 12.35
C GLU A 142 17.81 0.66 11.80
N GLY A 143 16.57 0.57 11.33
CA GLY A 143 15.86 1.70 10.70
C GLY A 143 16.10 1.88 9.21
N GLN A 144 17.03 1.14 8.59
CA GLN A 144 17.28 1.18 7.16
C GLN A 144 16.22 0.39 6.39
N THR A 145 15.72 0.97 5.31
CA THR A 145 14.85 0.25 4.37
C THR A 145 15.67 -0.37 3.23
N ILE A 146 15.12 -1.38 2.55
CA ILE A 146 15.77 -1.96 1.37
C ILE A 146 15.90 -0.93 0.22
N ILE A 147 15.01 0.03 0.16
CA ILE A 147 15.06 1.12 -0.83
C ILE A 147 16.25 2.03 -0.54
N ASP A 148 16.45 2.42 0.73
CA ASP A 148 17.60 3.24 1.13
C ASP A 148 18.92 2.52 0.85
N TRP A 149 18.95 1.21 1.15
CA TRP A 149 20.10 0.38 0.87
C TRP A 149 20.39 0.31 -0.64
N LEU A 150 19.38 0.08 -1.49
CA LEU A 150 19.51 0.04 -2.95
C LEU A 150 19.98 1.39 -3.50
N LYS A 151 19.44 2.50 -3.03
CA LYS A 151 19.89 3.84 -3.45
C LYS A 151 21.36 4.05 -3.13
N ALA A 152 21.80 3.65 -1.94
CA ALA A 152 23.20 3.73 -1.56
C ALA A 152 24.10 2.84 -2.41
N ASP A 153 23.70 1.60 -2.70
CA ASP A 153 24.45 0.64 -3.52
C ASP A 153 24.56 1.09 -4.99
N LEU A 154 23.48 1.67 -5.53
CA LEU A 154 23.43 2.21 -6.88
C LEU A 154 24.07 3.61 -7.00
N GLY A 155 24.51 4.21 -5.89
CA GLY A 155 25.10 5.55 -5.87
C GLY A 155 24.12 6.66 -6.19
N ILE A 156 22.81 6.42 -6.02
CA ILE A 156 21.76 7.41 -6.20
C ILE A 156 21.71 8.27 -4.93
N THR A 157 22.45 9.38 -4.94
CA THR A 157 22.30 10.39 -3.90
C THR A 157 21.05 11.20 -4.21
N GLU A 158 20.06 11.21 -3.33
CA GLU A 158 18.97 12.19 -3.40
C GLU A 158 19.63 13.58 -3.32
N LYS A 159 19.51 14.38 -4.38
CA LYS A 159 19.64 15.81 -4.21
C LYS A 159 18.50 16.19 -3.28
N GLU A 160 18.85 16.62 -2.07
CA GLU A 160 17.91 17.35 -1.22
C GLU A 160 17.35 18.46 -2.11
N GLU A 161 16.09 18.32 -2.51
CA GLU A 161 15.32 19.46 -2.99
C GLU A 161 15.13 20.33 -1.74
N ASP A 162 16.06 21.25 -1.53
CA ASP A 162 15.88 22.40 -0.69
C ASP A 162 14.60 23.11 -1.17
N SER A 163 13.48 22.72 -0.62
CA SER A 163 12.26 23.52 -0.66
C SER A 163 12.44 24.66 0.33
N ASP A 164 13.29 25.60 -0.04
CA ASP A 164 13.26 26.96 0.49
C ASP A 164 11.89 27.57 0.14
N ASN A 165 10.90 27.19 0.91
CA ASN A 165 9.65 27.92 1.00
C ASN A 165 9.91 29.15 1.88
N GLU A 166 10.60 30.15 1.31
CA GLU A 166 10.55 31.51 1.82
C GLU A 166 9.11 31.96 1.84
N ILE A 167 8.49 31.83 3.00
CA ILE A 167 7.27 32.57 3.34
C ILE A 167 7.73 34.02 3.48
N SER A 168 7.65 34.77 2.39
CA SER A 168 7.72 36.22 2.44
C SER A 168 6.42 36.72 3.09
N GLU A 169 6.49 36.96 4.39
CA GLU A 169 5.55 37.81 5.08
C GLU A 169 5.68 39.23 4.47
N THR A 170 4.76 39.56 3.59
CA THR A 170 4.55 40.93 3.17
C THR A 170 3.45 41.53 4.04
N THR A 171 3.88 42.16 5.10
CA THR A 171 3.11 43.18 5.82
C THR A 171 2.78 44.26 4.80
N SER A 172 1.50 44.51 4.55
CA SER A 172 1.01 45.68 3.84
C SER A 172 -0.06 46.35 4.62
N ASP A 173 0.36 47.46 5.20
CA ASP A 173 -0.49 48.50 5.75
C ASP A 173 -1.35 49.18 4.67
N ASN A 174 -2.56 49.46 5.06
CA ASN A 174 -3.43 50.60 4.75
C ASN A 174 -3.26 51.36 3.43
N ALA A 175 -4.36 51.44 2.70
CA ALA A 175 -4.97 52.74 2.33
C ALA A 175 -6.38 52.54 1.81
N GLU A 176 -7.28 53.23 2.50
CA GLU A 176 -8.60 53.75 2.11
C GLU A 176 -8.62 54.25 0.67
N THR A 177 -9.81 54.18 0.11
CA THR A 177 -10.56 55.26 -0.54
C THR A 177 -11.14 54.89 -1.91
N GLU A 178 -12.41 55.16 -1.95
CA GLU A 178 -13.27 55.59 -3.06
C GLU A 178 -13.92 54.60 -4.01
N ASN A 179 -15.21 54.50 -3.71
CA ASN A 179 -16.28 54.17 -4.63
C ASN A 179 -16.50 55.35 -5.62
N PRO A 180 -16.77 55.13 -6.86
CA PRO A 180 -17.97 55.78 -7.42
C PRO A 180 -18.90 54.81 -8.13
N LYS A 181 -20.14 54.95 -7.74
CA LYS A 181 -21.40 54.74 -8.42
C LYS A 181 -21.39 55.35 -9.83
N ILE A 182 -22.03 54.72 -10.79
CA ILE A 182 -22.78 55.25 -11.94
C ILE A 182 -23.22 54.00 -12.71
N ASP A 183 -24.45 53.60 -12.69
CA ASP A 183 -25.67 54.05 -13.32
C ASP A 183 -25.81 53.64 -14.78
N ASN A 184 -26.85 52.85 -14.96
CA ASN A 184 -27.82 52.83 -16.05
C ASN A 184 -27.45 52.50 -17.49
N THR A 185 -28.15 51.63 -18.01
CA THR A 185 -29.25 51.82 -19.00
C THR A 185 -29.14 50.88 -20.19
N SER A 186 -30.14 50.09 -20.25
CA SER A 186 -31.01 49.77 -21.41
C SER A 186 -30.43 49.27 -22.71
N GLU A 187 -31.11 48.34 -23.12
CA GLU A 187 -31.97 48.17 -24.31
C GLU A 187 -31.45 47.21 -25.35
N ASN A 188 -32.31 46.26 -25.53
CA ASN A 188 -32.98 45.83 -26.76
C ASN A 188 -32.25 45.04 -27.83
N GLU A 189 -32.93 44.00 -28.14
CA GLU A 189 -33.50 43.51 -29.39
C GLU A 189 -32.75 42.44 -30.15
N GLU A 190 -33.53 41.39 -30.28
CA GLU A 190 -33.89 40.64 -31.49
C GLU A 190 -32.74 40.13 -32.41
N ASN A 191 -32.62 38.84 -32.47
CA ASN A 191 -33.10 37.95 -33.54
C ASN A 191 -32.77 36.50 -33.20
#